data_d817542d15ae86bbcffea7f6232f0958
#
_entry.id   d817542d15ae86bbcffea7f6232f0958
#
_cell.length_a   1.000
_cell.length_b   1.000
_cell.length_c   1.000
_cell.angle_alpha   90.00
_cell.angle_beta   90.00
_cell.angle_gamma   90.00
#
_symmetry.space_group_name_H-M   'P 1'
#
loop_
_entity.id
_entity.type
_entity.pdbx_description
1 polymer ?
#
loop_
_entity_poly.entity_id
_entity_poly.type
_entity_poly.pdbx_seq_one_letter_code
_entity_poly.pdbx_strand_id
1 'polypeptide(L)'
;EYILENKMMRLHSTVLVALSGGADSVCLLLVLNEIKRQCANELDFALEAVHVEHGIRGAESREDARFASDLCERLNIPCHVHSVDVPQYAKSHGLGLEEAARILRYEAFEKEVARILRYEAFEEEAGRYPCETADASDQKQGNSRQAVVAVAHHMEDNAETVLFQMLRGSGAKGLAGMHPVSVKNGVTYIRPLLSATRAQIEEYLMENGQAFVTDATNTDTCLLYTSPSPRD
;
A
#
# COMPACT_ATOMS: atom_id res chain seq x y z
N GLU A 1 -13.62 -8.80 8.44
CA GLU A 1 -14.36 -8.04 9.45
C GLU A 1 -13.82 -6.62 9.54
N TYR A 2 -12.56 -6.38 9.96
CA TYR A 2 -11.95 -5.05 10.16
C TYR A 2 -12.02 -4.14 8.92
N ILE A 3 -11.82 -4.67 7.72
CA ILE A 3 -11.92 -3.93 6.44
C ILE A 3 -13.34 -3.41 6.21
N LEU A 4 -14.35 -4.24 6.48
CA LEU A 4 -15.76 -3.91 6.30
C LEU A 4 -16.25 -2.89 7.35
N GLU A 5 -15.91 -3.11 8.61
CA GLU A 5 -16.24 -2.20 9.71
C GLU A 5 -15.68 -0.79 9.48
N ASN A 6 -14.48 -0.68 8.98
CA ASN A 6 -13.84 0.60 8.70
C ASN A 6 -14.11 1.14 7.28
N LYS A 7 -14.93 0.46 6.48
CA LYS A 7 -15.30 0.86 5.11
C LYS A 7 -14.09 1.24 4.26
N MET A 8 -13.02 0.41 4.33
CA MET A 8 -11.73 0.72 3.73
C MET A 8 -11.76 0.74 2.21
N MET A 9 -12.65 -0.03 1.58
CA MET A 9 -12.81 -0.11 0.13
C MET A 9 -14.29 -0.25 -0.23
N ARG A 10 -14.62 0.11 -1.47
CA ARG A 10 -15.96 -0.08 -2.05
C ARG A 10 -15.93 -1.30 -2.97
N LEU A 11 -17.12 -1.80 -3.32
CA LEU A 11 -17.27 -2.79 -4.37
C LEU A 11 -16.67 -2.25 -5.68
N HIS A 12 -16.05 -3.13 -6.45
CA HIS A 12 -15.39 -2.84 -7.72
C HIS A 12 -14.22 -1.83 -7.62
N SER A 13 -13.65 -1.64 -6.41
CA SER A 13 -12.43 -0.84 -6.25
C SER A 13 -11.21 -1.57 -6.80
N THR A 14 -10.18 -0.82 -7.19
CA THR A 14 -8.85 -1.36 -7.41
C THR A 14 -8.00 -1.08 -6.17
N VAL A 15 -7.49 -2.14 -5.54
CA VAL A 15 -6.61 -2.07 -4.37
C VAL A 15 -5.16 -2.25 -4.82
N LEU A 16 -4.36 -1.20 -4.66
CA LEU A 16 -2.94 -1.18 -4.97
C LEU A 16 -2.13 -1.42 -3.69
N VAL A 17 -1.50 -2.59 -3.58
CA VAL A 17 -0.68 -2.95 -2.40
C VAL A 17 0.71 -2.34 -2.53
N ALA A 18 1.11 -1.54 -1.54
CA ALA A 18 2.49 -1.05 -1.40
C ALA A 18 3.39 -2.20 -0.91
N LEU A 19 4.03 -2.90 -1.85
CA LEU A 19 4.82 -4.11 -1.61
C LEU A 19 6.31 -3.78 -1.50
N SER A 20 6.86 -3.76 -0.28
CA SER A 20 8.31 -3.57 -0.05
C SER A 20 9.12 -4.87 -0.13
N GLY A 21 8.47 -6.03 -0.02
CA GLY A 21 9.11 -7.34 0.10
C GLY A 21 9.30 -7.81 1.55
N GLY A 22 9.22 -6.91 2.53
CA GLY A 22 9.28 -7.26 3.96
C GLY A 22 8.02 -7.98 4.44
N ALA A 23 8.11 -8.62 5.61
CA ALA A 23 7.08 -9.50 6.17
C ALA A 23 5.68 -8.85 6.16
N ASP A 24 5.55 -7.61 6.63
CA ASP A 24 4.24 -6.95 6.76
C ASP A 24 3.58 -6.74 5.40
N SER A 25 4.33 -6.28 4.39
CA SER A 25 3.82 -6.03 3.05
C SER A 25 3.50 -7.32 2.30
N VAL A 26 4.28 -8.37 2.52
CA VAL A 26 4.02 -9.72 1.97
C VAL A 26 2.77 -10.31 2.60
N CYS A 27 2.63 -10.23 3.92
CA CYS A 27 1.43 -10.67 4.63
C CYS A 27 0.19 -9.92 4.13
N LEU A 28 0.26 -8.59 3.99
CA LEU A 28 -0.84 -7.79 3.46
C LEU A 28 -1.28 -8.26 2.07
N LEU A 29 -0.34 -8.52 1.17
CA LEU A 29 -0.62 -8.99 -0.19
C LEU A 29 -1.34 -10.35 -0.16
N LEU A 30 -0.83 -11.30 0.65
CA LEU A 30 -1.42 -12.63 0.77
C LEU A 30 -2.82 -12.59 1.36
N VAL A 31 -3.02 -11.85 2.44
CA VAL A 31 -4.33 -11.71 3.11
C VAL A 31 -5.35 -11.09 2.15
N LEU A 32 -5.00 -10.02 1.44
CA LEU A 32 -5.91 -9.41 0.46
C LEU A 32 -6.20 -10.33 -0.72
N ASN A 33 -5.22 -11.09 -1.20
CA ASN A 33 -5.43 -12.09 -2.24
C ASN A 33 -6.36 -13.22 -1.78
N GLU A 34 -6.23 -13.67 -0.54
CA GLU A 34 -7.12 -14.69 0.05
C GLU A 34 -8.55 -14.14 0.21
N ILE A 35 -8.72 -12.93 0.73
CA ILE A 35 -10.02 -12.26 0.83
C ILE A 35 -10.68 -12.14 -0.55
N LYS A 36 -9.94 -11.71 -1.57
CA LYS A 36 -10.44 -11.64 -2.95
C LYS A 36 -10.97 -12.98 -3.45
N ARG A 37 -10.28 -14.07 -3.10
CA ARG A 37 -10.70 -15.43 -3.52
C ARG A 37 -11.89 -15.97 -2.74
N GLN A 38 -11.96 -15.70 -1.43
CA GLN A 38 -12.97 -16.27 -0.55
C GLN A 38 -14.25 -15.41 -0.48
N CYS A 39 -14.13 -14.11 -0.58
CA CYS A 39 -15.22 -13.16 -0.39
C CYS A 39 -15.63 -12.43 -1.67
N ALA A 40 -15.42 -13.03 -2.84
CA ALA A 40 -15.72 -12.41 -4.15
C ALA A 40 -17.18 -11.92 -4.28
N ASN A 41 -18.13 -12.53 -3.56
CA ASN A 41 -19.53 -12.12 -3.57
C ASN A 41 -19.82 -10.90 -2.68
N GLU A 42 -18.97 -10.63 -1.67
CA GLU A 42 -19.15 -9.56 -0.69
C GLU A 42 -18.20 -8.39 -0.93
N LEU A 43 -17.00 -8.70 -1.42
CA LEU A 43 -15.91 -7.76 -1.66
C LEU A 43 -15.31 -8.05 -3.05
N ASP A 44 -16.00 -7.61 -4.10
CA ASP A 44 -15.43 -7.67 -5.44
C ASP A 44 -14.49 -6.47 -5.65
N PHE A 45 -13.19 -6.75 -5.79
CA PHE A 45 -12.15 -5.75 -6.06
C PHE A 45 -11.03 -6.32 -6.92
N ALA A 46 -10.40 -5.45 -7.71
CA ALA A 46 -9.16 -5.76 -8.38
C ALA A 46 -7.98 -5.58 -7.41
N LEU A 47 -6.97 -6.44 -7.52
CA LEU A 47 -5.77 -6.40 -6.69
C LEU A 47 -4.54 -6.25 -7.58
N GLU A 48 -3.77 -5.21 -7.36
CA GLU A 48 -2.49 -4.93 -7.99
C GLU A 48 -1.43 -4.63 -6.93
N ALA A 49 -0.16 -4.73 -7.27
CA ALA A 49 0.94 -4.40 -6.38
C ALA A 49 1.85 -3.32 -6.99
N VAL A 50 2.43 -2.49 -6.14
CA VAL A 50 3.47 -1.53 -6.53
C VAL A 50 4.68 -1.70 -5.63
N HIS A 51 5.85 -1.90 -6.26
CA HIS A 51 7.14 -1.93 -5.60
C HIS A 51 7.96 -0.69 -5.98
N VAL A 52 8.57 -0.03 -4.99
CA VAL A 52 9.44 1.12 -5.24
C VAL A 52 10.87 0.74 -4.90
N GLU A 53 11.70 0.59 -5.93
CA GLU A 53 13.14 0.38 -5.80
C GLU A 53 13.84 1.71 -5.54
N HIS A 54 14.42 1.87 -4.36
CA HIS A 54 14.97 3.15 -3.91
C HIS A 54 16.39 3.45 -4.40
N GLY A 55 17.08 2.49 -5.02
CA GLY A 55 18.44 2.66 -5.54
C GLY A 55 19.53 2.87 -4.48
N ILE A 56 19.19 2.73 -3.18
CA ILE A 56 20.11 3.03 -2.06
C ILE A 56 21.16 1.92 -1.91
N ARG A 57 20.75 0.66 -2.01
CA ARG A 57 21.57 -0.53 -1.74
C ARG A 57 22.08 -1.25 -3.01
N GLY A 58 21.93 -0.63 -4.17
CA GLY A 58 22.47 -1.15 -5.44
C GLY A 58 21.94 -2.55 -5.81
N ALA A 59 22.76 -3.60 -5.63
CA ALA A 59 22.39 -4.97 -6.01
C ALA A 59 21.22 -5.52 -5.15
N GLU A 60 21.23 -5.28 -3.85
CA GLU A 60 20.19 -5.74 -2.93
C GLU A 60 18.82 -5.16 -3.29
N SER A 61 18.75 -3.85 -3.61
CA SER A 61 17.49 -3.23 -4.04
C SER A 61 16.88 -3.90 -5.28
N ARG A 62 17.75 -4.38 -6.20
CA ARG A 62 17.29 -5.11 -7.38
C ARG A 62 16.82 -6.53 -7.06
N GLU A 63 17.40 -7.17 -6.04
CA GLU A 63 16.95 -8.48 -5.55
C GLU A 63 15.60 -8.37 -4.88
N ASP A 64 15.38 -7.31 -4.07
CA ASP A 64 14.09 -7.02 -3.47
C ASP A 64 12.99 -6.81 -4.54
N ALA A 65 13.30 -6.06 -5.60
CA ALA A 65 12.38 -5.84 -6.72
C ALA A 65 12.06 -7.13 -7.49
N ARG A 66 13.06 -8.01 -7.68
CA ARG A 66 12.83 -9.34 -8.27
C ARG A 66 11.96 -10.20 -7.38
N PHE A 67 12.26 -10.26 -6.09
CA PHE A 67 11.44 -10.99 -5.13
C PHE A 67 9.97 -10.56 -5.17
N ALA A 68 9.71 -9.23 -5.17
CA ALA A 68 8.36 -8.69 -5.25
C ALA A 68 7.67 -9.08 -6.56
N SER A 69 8.37 -9.00 -7.70
CA SER A 69 7.85 -9.39 -9.01
C SER A 69 7.55 -10.89 -9.09
N ASP A 70 8.48 -11.74 -8.64
CA ASP A 70 8.33 -13.20 -8.66
C ASP A 70 7.17 -13.67 -7.74
N LEU A 71 7.00 -13.01 -6.59
CA LEU A 71 5.88 -13.27 -5.69
C LEU A 71 4.54 -12.94 -6.37
N CYS A 72 4.44 -11.77 -6.97
CA CYS A 72 3.23 -11.33 -7.66
C CYS A 72 2.91 -12.22 -8.87
N GLU A 73 3.92 -12.63 -9.65
CA GLU A 73 3.75 -13.57 -10.77
C GLU A 73 3.16 -14.91 -10.30
N ARG A 74 3.70 -15.50 -9.22
CA ARG A 74 3.17 -16.73 -8.62
C ARG A 74 1.71 -16.61 -8.17
N LEU A 75 1.33 -15.43 -7.68
CA LEU A 75 -0.04 -15.14 -7.22
C LEU A 75 -0.97 -14.67 -8.34
N ASN A 76 -0.45 -14.51 -9.56
CA ASN A 76 -1.16 -13.93 -10.70
C ASN A 76 -1.74 -12.53 -10.39
N ILE A 77 -0.92 -11.68 -9.75
CA ILE A 77 -1.23 -10.29 -9.39
C ILE A 77 -0.35 -9.36 -10.24
N PRO A 78 -0.90 -8.38 -10.96
CA PRO A 78 -0.11 -7.37 -11.66
C PRO A 78 0.83 -6.63 -10.69
N CYS A 79 2.12 -6.51 -11.04
CA CYS A 79 3.12 -5.82 -10.22
C CYS A 79 3.79 -4.70 -11.02
N HIS A 80 3.78 -3.49 -10.46
CA HIS A 80 4.38 -2.30 -11.07
C HIS A 80 5.64 -1.93 -10.28
N VAL A 81 6.80 -2.02 -10.91
CA VAL A 81 8.09 -1.67 -10.28
C VAL A 81 8.50 -0.27 -10.72
N HIS A 82 8.70 0.62 -9.76
CA HIS A 82 9.21 1.96 -9.97
C HIS A 82 10.62 2.08 -9.41
N SER A 83 11.61 2.29 -10.28
CA SER A 83 12.98 2.59 -9.86
C SER A 83 13.14 4.10 -9.65
N VAL A 84 13.62 4.51 -8.48
CA VAL A 84 13.85 5.90 -8.11
C VAL A 84 15.27 6.07 -7.57
N ASP A 85 15.90 7.21 -7.88
CA ASP A 85 17.25 7.55 -7.38
C ASP A 85 17.11 8.44 -6.12
N VAL A 86 16.94 7.79 -4.97
CA VAL A 86 16.81 8.48 -3.69
C VAL A 86 18.06 9.28 -3.34
N PRO A 87 19.31 8.78 -3.50
CA PRO A 87 20.49 9.55 -3.21
C PRO A 87 20.60 10.85 -4.02
N GLN A 88 20.30 10.79 -5.31
CA GLN A 88 20.34 11.97 -6.19
C GLN A 88 19.24 12.98 -5.79
N TYR A 89 18.03 12.49 -5.51
CA TYR A 89 16.92 13.34 -5.09
C TYR A 89 17.20 14.02 -3.75
N ALA A 90 17.69 13.28 -2.76
CA ALA A 90 18.08 13.81 -1.45
C ALA A 90 19.12 14.94 -1.58
N LYS A 91 20.17 14.69 -2.38
CA LYS A 91 21.24 15.68 -2.61
C LYS A 91 20.74 16.94 -3.30
N SER A 92 19.88 16.81 -4.31
CA SER A 92 19.37 17.96 -5.08
C SER A 92 18.39 18.83 -4.29
N HIS A 93 17.69 18.26 -3.29
CA HIS A 93 16.70 18.97 -2.48
C HIS A 93 17.17 19.28 -1.05
N GLY A 94 18.39 18.87 -0.68
CA GLY A 94 18.93 19.11 0.68
C GLY A 94 18.18 18.31 1.76
N LEU A 95 17.68 17.11 1.42
CA LEU A 95 16.87 16.26 2.29
C LEU A 95 17.70 15.10 2.84
N GLY A 96 17.23 14.51 3.95
CA GLY A 96 17.70 13.20 4.41
C GLY A 96 17.25 12.08 3.48
N LEU A 97 18.00 10.97 3.44
CA LEU A 97 17.68 9.82 2.56
C LEU A 97 16.30 9.23 2.86
N GLU A 98 15.92 9.15 4.13
CA GLU A 98 14.63 8.60 4.55
C GLU A 98 13.46 9.47 4.08
N GLU A 99 13.58 10.79 4.26
CA GLU A 99 12.57 11.75 3.81
C GLU A 99 12.44 11.75 2.28
N ALA A 100 13.57 11.74 1.55
CA ALA A 100 13.59 11.63 0.10
C ALA A 100 12.96 10.32 -0.39
N ALA A 101 13.28 9.18 0.24
CA ALA A 101 12.67 7.89 -0.06
C ALA A 101 11.16 7.89 0.19
N ARG A 102 10.72 8.52 1.26
CA ARG A 102 9.30 8.68 1.57
C ARG A 102 8.57 9.50 0.52
N ILE A 103 9.09 10.66 0.13
CA ILE A 103 8.49 11.52 -0.90
C ILE A 103 8.35 10.74 -2.22
N LEU A 104 9.43 10.16 -2.71
CA LEU A 104 9.44 9.43 -3.98
C LEU A 104 8.51 8.20 -3.97
N ARG A 105 8.37 7.55 -2.81
CA ARG A 105 7.41 6.45 -2.64
C ARG A 105 5.97 6.92 -2.82
N TYR A 106 5.58 8.02 -2.18
CA TYR A 106 4.23 8.57 -2.35
C TYR A 106 3.97 9.05 -3.77
N GLU A 107 4.95 9.68 -4.43
CA GLU A 107 4.84 10.06 -5.85
C GLU A 107 4.63 8.84 -6.76
N ALA A 108 5.30 7.71 -6.49
CA ALA A 108 5.09 6.47 -7.23
C ALA A 108 3.65 5.94 -7.04
N PHE A 109 3.13 5.97 -5.82
CA PHE A 109 1.75 5.55 -5.53
C PHE A 109 0.73 6.46 -6.22
N GLU A 110 0.94 7.78 -6.19
CA GLU A 110 0.08 8.75 -6.87
C GLU A 110 0.06 8.52 -8.40
N LYS A 111 1.21 8.23 -8.99
CA LYS A 111 1.34 7.91 -10.43
C LYS A 111 0.56 6.64 -10.79
N GLU A 112 0.66 5.58 -9.97
CA GLU A 112 -0.05 4.34 -10.22
C GLU A 112 -1.57 4.50 -10.04
N VAL A 113 -2.01 5.18 -9.00
CA VAL A 113 -3.44 5.48 -8.82
C VAL A 113 -3.98 6.28 -10.02
N ALA A 114 -3.23 7.30 -10.47
CA ALA A 114 -3.61 8.07 -11.65
C ALA A 114 -3.62 7.23 -12.93
N ARG A 115 -2.75 6.22 -13.06
CA ARG A 115 -2.75 5.25 -14.15
C ARG A 115 -4.03 4.40 -14.13
N ILE A 116 -4.34 3.80 -12.98
CA ILE A 116 -5.52 2.96 -12.78
C ILE A 116 -6.78 3.74 -13.16
N LEU A 117 -6.98 4.92 -12.57
CA LEU A 117 -8.16 5.75 -12.81
C LEU A 117 -8.30 6.19 -14.28
N ARG A 118 -7.19 6.40 -15.01
CA ARG A 118 -7.22 6.69 -16.45
C ARG A 118 -7.66 5.49 -17.26
N TYR A 119 -7.16 4.28 -16.97
CA TYR A 119 -7.59 3.07 -17.68
C TYR A 119 -9.08 2.80 -17.45
N GLU A 120 -9.56 2.95 -16.23
CA GLU A 120 -10.98 2.81 -15.90
C GLU A 120 -11.85 3.82 -16.64
N ALA A 121 -11.41 5.09 -16.76
CA ALA A 121 -12.12 6.11 -17.55
C ALA A 121 -12.16 5.76 -19.04
N PHE A 122 -11.08 5.21 -19.62
CA PHE A 122 -11.07 4.74 -21.00
C PHE A 122 -11.98 3.54 -21.23
N GLU A 123 -12.05 2.60 -20.29
CA GLU A 123 -12.97 1.45 -20.37
C GLU A 123 -14.44 1.91 -20.30
N GLU A 124 -14.76 2.85 -19.42
CA GLU A 124 -16.10 3.45 -19.35
C GLU A 124 -16.47 4.20 -20.63
N GLU A 125 -15.55 4.92 -21.25
CA GLU A 125 -15.78 5.59 -22.53
C GLU A 125 -15.91 4.59 -23.68
N ALA A 126 -15.08 3.56 -23.73
CA ALA A 126 -15.16 2.50 -24.75
C ALA A 126 -16.47 1.70 -24.64
N GLY A 127 -16.96 1.48 -23.41
CA GLY A 127 -18.26 0.84 -23.17
C GLY A 127 -19.48 1.69 -23.53
N ARG A 128 -19.29 3.00 -23.74
CA ARG A 128 -20.35 3.93 -24.17
C ARG A 128 -20.64 3.96 -25.67
N TYR A 129 -19.86 3.27 -26.51
CA TYR A 129 -20.23 3.06 -27.90
C TYR A 129 -21.32 2.00 -27.98
N PRO A 130 -22.60 2.35 -28.24
CA PRO A 130 -23.69 1.39 -28.18
C PRO A 130 -23.59 0.41 -29.34
N CYS A 131 -23.55 -0.86 -29.00
CA CYS A 131 -24.23 -1.84 -29.83
C CYS A 131 -25.73 -1.52 -29.71
N GLU A 132 -26.39 -1.17 -30.83
CA GLU A 132 -27.79 -0.69 -30.92
C GLU A 132 -28.83 -1.74 -30.49
N THR A 133 -28.79 -2.28 -29.30
CA THR A 133 -29.88 -3.09 -28.72
C THR A 133 -29.70 -3.26 -27.20
N ALA A 134 -30.00 -2.24 -26.41
CA ALA A 134 -30.34 -2.45 -25.00
C ALA A 134 -31.11 -1.26 -24.45
N ASP A 135 -32.25 -1.54 -23.81
CA ASP A 135 -33.20 -0.59 -23.26
C ASP A 135 -32.55 0.35 -22.21
N ALA A 136 -32.80 1.65 -22.40
CA ALA A 136 -32.23 2.77 -21.67
C ALA A 136 -32.96 3.06 -20.34
N SER A 137 -33.13 2.10 -19.43
CA SER A 137 -33.85 2.34 -18.16
C SER A 137 -33.05 2.17 -16.86
N ASP A 138 -31.76 1.80 -16.91
CA ASP A 138 -30.96 1.56 -15.70
C ASP A 138 -29.64 2.35 -15.61
N GLN A 139 -29.59 3.53 -16.22
CA GLN A 139 -28.44 4.42 -16.13
C GLN A 139 -28.75 5.62 -15.22
N LYS A 140 -28.40 5.55 -13.95
CA LYS A 140 -27.99 6.71 -13.12
C LYS A 140 -27.61 6.31 -11.70
N GLN A 141 -26.49 5.63 -11.53
CA GLN A 141 -25.60 5.88 -10.39
C GLN A 141 -24.19 5.70 -10.93
N GLY A 142 -23.49 6.81 -11.11
CA GLY A 142 -22.11 6.80 -11.56
C GLY A 142 -21.28 5.97 -10.57
N ASN A 143 -21.01 4.73 -10.93
CA ASN A 143 -20.15 3.82 -10.20
C ASN A 143 -18.70 4.21 -10.56
N SER A 144 -18.30 5.41 -10.09
CA SER A 144 -16.91 5.84 -10.16
C SER A 144 -16.10 4.82 -9.37
N ARG A 145 -15.43 3.92 -10.07
CA ARG A 145 -14.50 2.97 -9.48
C ARG A 145 -13.49 3.75 -8.65
N GLN A 146 -13.09 3.22 -7.51
CA GLN A 146 -12.16 3.85 -6.57
C GLN A 146 -10.85 3.09 -6.59
N ALA A 147 -9.74 3.78 -6.82
CA ALA A 147 -8.42 3.22 -6.56
C ALA A 147 -7.96 3.62 -5.16
N VAL A 148 -7.51 2.64 -4.37
CA VAL A 148 -7.01 2.85 -3.00
C VAL A 148 -5.64 2.20 -2.84
N VAL A 149 -4.77 2.81 -2.05
CA VAL A 149 -3.43 2.26 -1.72
C VAL A 149 -3.49 1.57 -0.36
N ALA A 150 -3.21 0.27 -0.33
CA ALA A 150 -3.10 -0.49 0.89
C ALA A 150 -1.64 -0.49 1.39
N VAL A 151 -1.44 -0.02 2.62
CA VAL A 151 -0.13 0.01 3.29
C VAL A 151 -0.13 -0.89 4.51
N ALA A 152 1.01 -1.55 4.75
CA ALA A 152 1.14 -2.63 5.72
C ALA A 152 1.53 -2.14 7.13
N HIS A 153 0.95 -1.03 7.60
CA HIS A 153 1.12 -0.62 8.98
C HIS A 153 0.33 -1.57 9.90
N HIS A 154 0.95 -1.94 11.01
CA HIS A 154 0.39 -2.86 11.99
C HIS A 154 0.24 -2.21 13.38
N MET A 155 -0.17 -2.99 14.39
CA MET A 155 -0.52 -2.46 15.72
C MET A 155 0.67 -1.79 16.41
N GLU A 156 1.87 -2.35 16.31
CA GLU A 156 3.08 -1.81 16.93
C GLU A 156 3.50 -0.49 16.28
N ASP A 157 3.39 -0.33 14.94
CA ASP A 157 3.63 0.95 14.25
C ASP A 157 2.69 2.03 14.77
N ASN A 158 1.43 1.66 15.01
CA ASN A 158 0.44 2.58 15.57
C ASN A 158 0.81 2.98 17.00
N ALA A 159 1.23 2.03 17.84
CA ALA A 159 1.68 2.29 19.20
C ALA A 159 2.93 3.20 19.24
N GLU A 160 3.91 2.94 18.37
CA GLU A 160 5.09 3.80 18.19
C GLU A 160 4.69 5.23 17.79
N THR A 161 3.75 5.37 16.86
CA THR A 161 3.25 6.68 16.42
C THR A 161 2.59 7.43 17.59
N VAL A 162 1.75 6.79 18.37
CA VAL A 162 1.11 7.39 19.55
C VAL A 162 2.15 7.82 20.58
N LEU A 163 3.10 6.94 20.92
CA LEU A 163 4.19 7.25 21.87
C LEU A 163 5.02 8.44 21.39
N PHE A 164 5.37 8.47 20.12
CA PHE A 164 6.15 9.57 19.55
C PHE A 164 5.40 10.91 19.60
N GLN A 165 4.11 10.91 19.30
CA GLN A 165 3.25 12.08 19.42
C GLN A 165 3.11 12.56 20.87
N MET A 166 3.03 11.64 21.83
CA MET A 166 3.02 11.96 23.26
C MET A 166 4.33 12.66 23.68
N LEU A 167 5.47 12.12 23.28
CA LEU A 167 6.79 12.70 23.60
C LEU A 167 7.00 14.10 23.01
N ARG A 168 6.37 14.38 21.87
CA ARG A 168 6.39 15.72 21.23
C ARG A 168 5.40 16.71 21.85
N GLY A 169 4.61 16.31 22.84
CA GLY A 169 3.61 17.17 23.45
C GLY A 169 2.40 17.44 22.56
N SER A 170 2.11 16.55 21.61
CA SER A 170 0.93 16.68 20.77
C SER A 170 -0.34 16.56 21.60
N GLY A 171 -1.31 17.47 21.38
CA GLY A 171 -2.60 17.44 22.05
C GLY A 171 -3.43 16.17 21.70
N ALA A 172 -4.69 16.13 22.14
CA ALA A 172 -5.58 14.98 22.00
C ALA A 172 -5.66 14.40 20.56
N LYS A 173 -5.48 15.21 19.52
CA LYS A 173 -5.43 14.75 18.13
C LYS A 173 -4.21 13.85 17.83
N GLY A 174 -3.07 14.11 18.46
CA GLY A 174 -1.87 13.27 18.29
C GLY A 174 -2.00 11.91 18.97
N LEU A 175 -2.85 11.80 20.01
CA LEU A 175 -3.11 10.54 20.72
C LEU A 175 -4.03 9.59 19.97
N ALA A 176 -4.68 10.04 18.90
CA ALA A 176 -5.57 9.20 18.09
C ALA A 176 -4.82 8.12 17.27
N GLY A 177 -3.50 8.24 17.14
CA GLY A 177 -2.70 7.30 16.37
C GLY A 177 -3.00 7.35 14.86
N MET A 178 -2.72 6.25 14.17
CA MET A 178 -2.99 6.12 12.73
C MET A 178 -4.46 5.79 12.48
N HIS A 179 -5.07 6.48 11.51
CA HIS A 179 -6.42 6.15 11.08
C HIS A 179 -6.41 4.95 10.12
N PRO A 180 -7.42 4.04 10.21
CA PRO A 180 -7.59 2.93 9.28
C PRO A 180 -7.68 3.38 7.82
N VAL A 181 -8.27 4.54 7.59
CA VAL A 181 -8.40 5.19 6.28
C VAL A 181 -7.91 6.63 6.38
N SER A 182 -7.10 7.07 5.43
CA SER A 182 -6.64 8.45 5.34
C SER A 182 -6.58 8.90 3.88
N VAL A 183 -6.74 10.21 3.63
CA VAL A 183 -6.61 10.78 2.28
C VAL A 183 -5.43 11.74 2.27
N LYS A 184 -4.54 11.58 1.29
CA LYS A 184 -3.38 12.44 1.08
C LYS A 184 -3.23 12.72 -0.41
N ASN A 185 -3.12 13.99 -0.80
CA ASN A 185 -3.00 14.42 -2.20
C ASN A 185 -4.08 13.84 -3.12
N GLY A 186 -5.31 13.64 -2.62
CA GLY A 186 -6.42 13.05 -3.37
C GLY A 186 -6.39 11.51 -3.45
N VAL A 187 -5.35 10.86 -2.96
CA VAL A 187 -5.23 9.40 -2.90
C VAL A 187 -5.72 8.88 -1.54
N THR A 188 -6.54 7.84 -1.58
CA THR A 188 -7.03 7.16 -0.37
C THR A 188 -6.05 6.05 0.02
N TYR A 189 -5.57 6.09 1.26
CA TYR A 189 -4.70 5.08 1.87
C TYR A 189 -5.49 4.29 2.90
N ILE A 190 -5.38 2.96 2.85
CA ILE A 190 -6.01 2.04 3.81
C ILE A 190 -4.95 1.22 4.54
N ARG A 191 -5.25 0.82 5.79
CA ARG A 191 -4.33 0.07 6.67
C ARG A 191 -5.00 -1.20 7.20
N PRO A 192 -5.14 -2.24 6.36
CA PRO A 192 -5.87 -3.45 6.73
C PRO A 192 -5.27 -4.21 7.93
N LEU A 193 -3.95 -4.11 8.14
CA LEU A 193 -3.23 -4.80 9.22
C LEU A 193 -3.12 -4.00 10.52
N LEU A 194 -3.76 -2.82 10.64
CA LEU A 194 -3.59 -1.93 11.79
C LEU A 194 -4.08 -2.56 13.12
N SER A 195 -4.94 -3.57 13.07
CA SER A 195 -5.41 -4.36 14.21
C SER A 195 -4.59 -5.63 14.47
N ALA A 196 -3.67 -6.00 13.57
CA ALA A 196 -2.83 -7.17 13.71
C ALA A 196 -1.51 -6.83 14.41
N THR A 197 -0.99 -7.79 15.20
CA THR A 197 0.34 -7.68 15.79
C THR A 197 1.41 -8.21 14.85
N ARG A 198 2.65 -7.79 15.05
CA ARG A 198 3.81 -8.32 14.33
C ARG A 198 3.92 -9.85 14.47
N ALA A 199 3.68 -10.37 15.67
CA ALA A 199 3.72 -11.81 15.94
C ALA A 199 2.68 -12.57 15.10
N GLN A 200 1.45 -12.05 14.97
CA GLN A 200 0.41 -12.65 14.13
C GLN A 200 0.79 -12.63 12.64
N ILE A 201 1.43 -11.56 12.19
CA ILE A 201 1.92 -11.45 10.80
C ILE A 201 2.98 -12.53 10.51
N GLU A 202 3.96 -12.68 11.40
CA GLU A 202 5.03 -13.68 11.25
C GLU A 202 4.49 -15.12 11.35
N GLU A 203 3.57 -15.38 12.28
CA GLU A 203 2.89 -16.67 12.40
C GLU A 203 2.13 -17.03 11.11
N TYR A 204 1.34 -16.11 10.57
CA TYR A 204 0.62 -16.31 9.31
C TYR A 204 1.56 -16.62 8.15
N LEU A 205 2.68 -15.92 8.02
CA LEU A 205 3.66 -16.17 6.96
C LEU A 205 4.33 -17.55 7.12
N MET A 206 4.64 -17.94 8.37
CA MET A 206 5.22 -19.25 8.67
C MET A 206 4.24 -20.39 8.35
N GLU A 207 2.99 -20.26 8.74
CA GLU A 207 1.94 -21.25 8.43
C GLU A 207 1.72 -21.43 6.93
N ASN A 208 1.86 -20.34 6.15
CA ASN A 208 1.74 -20.38 4.70
C ASN A 208 3.06 -20.74 3.99
N GLY A 209 4.15 -20.97 4.73
CA GLY A 209 5.47 -21.29 4.16
C GLY A 209 6.00 -20.18 3.23
N GLN A 210 5.57 -18.94 3.45
CA GLN A 210 5.93 -17.80 2.59
C GLN A 210 7.18 -17.07 3.10
N ALA A 211 8.23 -17.07 2.28
CA ALA A 211 9.43 -16.30 2.54
C ALA A 211 9.20 -14.79 2.32
N PHE A 212 9.98 -13.98 3.00
CA PHE A 212 10.02 -12.52 2.86
C PHE A 212 11.46 -12.01 2.97
N VAL A 213 11.69 -10.79 2.50
CA VAL A 213 13.00 -10.13 2.61
C VAL A 213 13.18 -9.61 4.03
N THR A 214 14.29 -10.00 4.65
CA THR A 214 14.68 -9.46 5.96
C THR A 214 15.66 -8.31 5.74
N ASP A 215 15.26 -7.09 6.08
CA ASP A 215 16.14 -5.94 6.00
C ASP A 215 17.22 -6.03 7.09
N ALA A 216 18.48 -6.12 6.67
CA ALA A 216 19.62 -6.17 7.60
C ALA A 216 19.71 -4.90 8.49
N THR A 217 19.10 -3.79 8.06
CA THR A 217 19.06 -2.55 8.84
C THR A 217 18.04 -2.57 9.98
N ASN A 218 17.08 -3.50 9.99
CA ASN A 218 16.13 -3.67 11.11
C ASN A 218 16.80 -4.17 12.40
N THR A 219 18.02 -4.67 12.35
CA THR A 219 18.83 -5.04 13.53
C THR A 219 19.62 -3.88 14.10
N ASP A 220 19.70 -2.74 13.41
CA ASP A 220 20.45 -1.57 13.85
C ASP A 220 19.56 -0.65 14.69
N THR A 221 19.57 -0.87 16.02
CA THR A 221 18.88 -0.04 17.00
C THR A 221 19.34 1.44 17.01
N CYS A 222 20.37 1.79 16.24
CA CYS A 222 20.88 3.15 16.12
C CYS A 222 19.99 4.07 15.29
N LEU A 223 19.09 3.52 14.45
CA LEU A 223 18.20 4.33 13.59
C LEU A 223 16.98 4.90 14.33
N LEU A 224 16.66 4.40 15.53
CA LEU A 224 15.55 4.90 16.34
C LEU A 224 15.74 6.36 16.82
N TYR A 225 16.99 6.84 16.86
CA TYR A 225 17.32 8.18 17.35
C TYR A 225 17.44 9.26 16.27
N THR A 226 17.39 8.90 14.99
CA THR A 226 17.67 9.86 13.89
C THR A 226 16.48 10.12 12.97
N SER A 227 15.33 9.49 13.17
CA SER A 227 14.13 9.76 12.35
C SER A 227 13.41 11.03 12.83
N PRO A 228 13.49 12.16 12.12
CA PRO A 228 12.82 13.40 12.52
C PRO A 228 11.34 13.45 12.11
N SER A 229 10.81 12.41 11.47
CA SER A 229 9.43 12.43 10.95
C SER A 229 8.61 11.24 11.42
N PRO A 230 7.37 11.48 11.91
CA PRO A 230 6.46 10.39 12.24
C PRO A 230 6.14 9.56 11.00
N ARG A 231 6.07 8.25 11.19
CA ARG A 231 5.46 7.35 10.21
C ARG A 231 3.95 7.62 10.21
N ASP A 232 3.42 8.13 9.14
CA ASP A 232 1.98 8.22 8.85
C ASP A 232 1.71 7.97 7.38
#